data_9138fa35039e8fa93fa5235c96341776
#
_entry.id   9138fa35039e8fa93fa5235c96341776
#
_cell.length_a   1.000
_cell.length_b   1.000
_cell.length_c   1.000
_cell.angle_alpha   90.00
_cell.angle_beta   90.00
_cell.angle_gamma   90.00
#
_symmetry.space_group_name_H-M   'P 1'
#
loop_
_entity.id
_entity.type
_entity.pdbx_description
1 polymer ?
#
loop_
_entity_poly.entity_id
_entity_poly.type
_entity_poly.pdbx_seq_one_letter_code
_entity_poly.pdbx_strand_id
1 'polypeptide(L)'
;MTRTLKTALALCVVLPGAAVEARADCQYVRGSIAETRISLGTEPTRFLGTVTGVLNGAVTVTILSPPPNVRSLDIFVTKSGDVLRAEGRPTRTPVPGEPGEFIAHVDLDVVGGSGKYEGAYGTMEFDGLSHNAAVPPNSEFIYKGTVCGPNVTGDGN
;
A
#
# COMPACT_ATOMS: atom_id res chain seq x y z
N MET A 1 -68.46 -26.59 30.49
CA MET A 1 -67.41 -26.94 29.55
C MET A 1 -66.38 -25.82 29.53
N THR A 2 -65.30 -25.98 30.29
CA THR A 2 -64.23 -24.96 30.47
C THR A 2 -62.98 -25.41 29.70
N ARG A 3 -62.62 -24.67 28.65
CA ARG A 3 -61.42 -24.91 27.87
C ARG A 3 -60.25 -24.11 28.48
N THR A 4 -59.26 -24.81 29.00
CA THR A 4 -58.03 -24.27 29.50
C THR A 4 -57.05 -24.05 28.32
N LEU A 5 -56.68 -22.79 28.07
CA LEU A 5 -55.68 -22.40 27.07
C LEU A 5 -54.29 -22.54 27.69
N LYS A 6 -53.47 -23.45 27.19
CA LYS A 6 -52.07 -23.58 27.61
C LYS A 6 -51.19 -22.68 26.73
N THR A 7 -50.70 -21.60 27.32
CA THR A 7 -49.75 -20.71 26.72
C THR A 7 -48.36 -21.31 26.86
N ALA A 8 -47.75 -21.69 25.74
CA ALA A 8 -46.34 -22.14 25.69
C ALA A 8 -45.44 -20.92 25.56
N LEU A 9 -44.61 -20.66 26.56
CA LEU A 9 -43.60 -19.61 26.56
C LEU A 9 -42.35 -20.16 25.87
N ALA A 10 -42.01 -19.69 24.65
CA ALA A 10 -40.78 -20.04 23.96
C ALA A 10 -39.64 -19.17 24.52
N LEU A 11 -38.70 -19.77 25.21
CA LEU A 11 -37.49 -19.14 25.73
C LEU A 11 -36.44 -19.06 24.62
N CYS A 12 -36.27 -17.88 23.99
CA CYS A 12 -35.18 -17.66 23.08
C CYS A 12 -33.87 -17.51 23.86
N VAL A 13 -33.03 -18.52 23.86
CA VAL A 13 -31.66 -18.46 24.36
C VAL A 13 -30.80 -17.75 23.32
N VAL A 14 -30.49 -16.48 23.57
CA VAL A 14 -29.47 -15.73 22.80
C VAL A 14 -28.09 -16.19 23.27
N LEU A 15 -27.44 -17.05 22.49
CA LEU A 15 -26.02 -17.39 22.70
C LEU A 15 -25.17 -16.15 22.40
N PRO A 16 -24.33 -15.69 23.35
CA PRO A 16 -23.35 -14.65 23.03
C PRO A 16 -22.38 -15.23 21.99
N GLY A 17 -22.47 -14.72 20.76
CA GLY A 17 -21.49 -15.01 19.72
C GLY A 17 -20.13 -14.52 20.22
N ALA A 18 -19.20 -15.44 20.46
CA ALA A 18 -17.80 -15.09 20.69
C ALA A 18 -17.32 -14.35 19.44
N ALA A 19 -17.11 -13.03 19.55
CA ALA A 19 -16.42 -12.28 18.54
C ALA A 19 -14.99 -12.86 18.46
N VAL A 20 -14.71 -13.61 17.41
CA VAL A 20 -13.35 -14.02 17.07
C VAL A 20 -12.67 -12.71 16.68
N GLU A 21 -11.86 -12.15 17.58
CA GLU A 21 -10.96 -11.05 17.21
C GLU A 21 -10.06 -11.58 16.09
N ALA A 22 -10.27 -11.07 14.87
CA ALA A 22 -9.40 -11.34 13.75
C ALA A 22 -8.01 -10.80 14.10
N ARG A 23 -7.09 -11.72 14.42
CA ARG A 23 -5.71 -11.37 14.71
C ARG A 23 -5.10 -10.84 13.41
N ALA A 24 -4.68 -9.60 13.40
CA ALA A 24 -3.97 -9.03 12.26
C ALA A 24 -2.57 -9.65 12.22
N ASP A 25 -2.25 -10.36 11.15
CA ASP A 25 -0.89 -10.82 10.90
C ASP A 25 -0.11 -9.73 10.16
N CYS A 26 1.21 -9.71 10.37
CA CYS A 26 2.11 -8.75 9.75
C CYS A 26 3.13 -9.48 8.89
N GLN A 27 3.36 -8.96 7.69
CA GLN A 27 4.38 -9.43 6.76
C GLN A 27 5.45 -8.35 6.59
N TYR A 28 6.72 -8.72 6.71
CA TYR A 28 7.81 -7.87 6.28
C TYR A 28 7.92 -7.90 4.76
N VAL A 29 7.81 -6.73 4.13
CA VAL A 29 7.89 -6.58 2.66
C VAL A 29 9.21 -5.91 2.28
N ARG A 30 9.84 -6.41 1.20
CA ARG A 30 11.07 -5.85 0.64
C ARG A 30 11.21 -6.20 -0.84
N GLY A 31 11.93 -5.36 -1.57
CA GLY A 31 12.21 -5.58 -2.99
C GLY A 31 12.76 -4.34 -3.66
N SER A 32 12.60 -4.24 -4.97
CA SER A 32 13.01 -3.09 -5.76
C SER A 32 11.89 -2.60 -6.68
N ILE A 33 11.97 -1.33 -7.04
CA ILE A 33 11.06 -0.65 -7.94
C ILE A 33 11.92 0.03 -9.00
N ALA A 34 11.53 -0.11 -10.27
CA ALA A 34 12.00 0.71 -11.36
C ALA A 34 10.80 1.39 -11.99
N GLU A 35 10.75 2.71 -11.96
CA GLU A 35 9.61 3.49 -12.45
C GLU A 35 10.01 4.53 -13.48
N THR A 36 9.07 4.87 -14.34
CA THR A 36 9.24 5.87 -15.40
C THR A 36 8.06 6.84 -15.35
N ARG A 37 8.34 8.12 -15.52
CA ARG A 37 7.32 9.16 -15.63
C ARG A 37 6.50 8.98 -16.90
N ILE A 38 5.17 8.90 -16.76
CA ILE A 38 4.24 8.70 -17.88
C ILE A 38 3.33 9.92 -18.13
N SER A 39 3.28 10.90 -17.20
CA SER A 39 2.47 12.11 -17.37
C SER A 39 3.18 13.15 -18.24
N LEU A 40 2.41 13.82 -19.09
CA LEU A 40 2.85 14.94 -19.94
C LEU A 40 2.05 16.19 -19.57
N GLY A 41 2.73 17.34 -19.52
CA GLY A 41 2.05 18.65 -19.36
C GLY A 41 1.61 18.99 -17.94
N THR A 42 0.43 19.61 -17.81
CA THR A 42 -0.14 20.18 -16.59
C THR A 42 -0.88 19.19 -15.69
N GLU A 43 -1.03 17.95 -16.12
CA GLU A 43 -1.66 16.89 -15.32
C GLU A 43 -0.81 16.55 -14.10
N PRO A 44 -1.41 15.94 -13.06
CA PRO A 44 -0.65 15.41 -11.93
C PRO A 44 0.51 14.53 -12.43
N THR A 45 1.68 14.73 -11.87
CA THR A 45 2.85 13.89 -12.22
C THR A 45 2.55 12.44 -11.84
N ARG A 46 2.67 11.55 -12.82
CA ARG A 46 2.44 10.11 -12.65
C ARG A 46 3.64 9.31 -13.11
N PHE A 47 3.89 8.23 -12.39
CA PHE A 47 4.88 7.22 -12.74
C PHE A 47 4.21 5.85 -12.85
N LEU A 48 4.76 5.02 -13.70
CA LEU A 48 4.45 3.60 -13.81
C LEU A 48 5.75 2.82 -13.63
N GLY A 49 5.73 1.80 -12.80
CA GLY A 49 6.90 1.00 -12.52
C GLY A 49 6.64 -0.48 -12.41
N THR A 50 7.73 -1.23 -12.49
CA THR A 50 7.79 -2.66 -12.16
C THR A 50 8.27 -2.82 -10.73
N VAL A 51 7.70 -3.79 -10.03
CA VAL A 51 8.04 -4.13 -8.64
C VAL A 51 8.54 -5.56 -8.59
N THR A 52 9.64 -5.78 -7.89
CA THR A 52 10.17 -7.12 -7.60
C THR A 52 10.13 -7.38 -6.09
N GLY A 53 10.43 -8.61 -5.67
CA GLY A 53 10.39 -9.01 -4.26
C GLY A 53 9.00 -9.39 -3.80
N VAL A 54 8.63 -9.06 -2.56
CA VAL A 54 7.36 -9.52 -1.93
C VAL A 54 6.12 -8.96 -2.63
N LEU A 55 6.16 -7.70 -3.08
CA LEU A 55 5.07 -7.05 -3.81
C LEU A 55 5.16 -7.24 -5.34
N ASN A 56 5.81 -8.30 -5.79
CA ASN A 56 6.09 -8.56 -7.20
C ASN A 56 4.89 -8.28 -8.13
N GLY A 57 5.06 -7.30 -9.04
CA GLY A 57 4.01 -6.84 -9.93
C GLY A 57 4.30 -5.47 -10.55
N ALA A 58 3.35 -4.56 -10.44
CA ALA A 58 3.47 -3.19 -10.94
C ALA A 58 3.11 -2.17 -9.85
N VAL A 59 3.58 -0.94 -10.01
CA VAL A 59 3.20 0.20 -9.19
C VAL A 59 2.82 1.38 -10.06
N THR A 60 1.81 2.14 -9.65
CA THR A 60 1.54 3.48 -10.16
C THR A 60 1.69 4.48 -9.03
N VAL A 61 2.42 5.56 -9.29
CA VAL A 61 2.62 6.66 -8.35
C VAL A 61 1.98 7.91 -8.91
N THR A 62 1.13 8.57 -8.14
CA THR A 62 0.53 9.85 -8.50
C THR A 62 0.95 10.90 -7.47
N ILE A 63 1.59 11.97 -7.92
CA ILE A 63 1.94 13.10 -7.05
C ILE A 63 0.69 13.94 -6.84
N LEU A 64 0.26 14.08 -5.59
CA LEU A 64 -0.99 14.74 -5.20
C LEU A 64 -0.80 16.23 -4.90
N SER A 65 0.39 16.64 -4.48
CA SER A 65 0.67 18.03 -4.12
C SER A 65 2.08 18.47 -4.52
N PRO A 66 2.25 19.76 -4.89
CA PRO A 66 3.56 20.32 -5.25
C PRO A 66 4.44 20.56 -4.01
N PRO A 67 5.75 20.81 -4.20
CA PRO A 67 6.63 21.29 -3.14
C PRO A 67 6.07 22.57 -2.44
N PRO A 68 6.36 22.77 -1.15
CA PRO A 68 7.32 22.03 -0.35
C PRO A 68 6.76 20.75 0.31
N ASN A 69 5.45 20.55 0.36
CA ASN A 69 4.80 19.42 1.03
C ASN A 69 4.31 18.41 0.01
N VAL A 70 5.25 17.75 -0.66
CA VAL A 70 4.92 16.75 -1.67
C VAL A 70 4.26 15.53 -1.00
N ARG A 71 3.16 15.08 -1.58
CA ARG A 71 2.48 13.84 -1.22
C ARG A 71 2.27 13.00 -2.46
N SER A 72 2.27 11.69 -2.30
CA SER A 72 1.96 10.74 -3.37
C SER A 72 0.86 9.77 -2.95
N LEU A 73 0.22 9.18 -3.94
CA LEU A 73 -0.59 7.98 -3.80
C LEU A 73 0.08 6.89 -4.63
N ASP A 74 0.50 5.84 -3.97
CA ASP A 74 1.20 4.71 -4.52
C ASP A 74 0.27 3.50 -4.52
N ILE A 75 0.03 2.92 -5.69
CA ILE A 75 -0.85 1.76 -5.86
C ILE A 75 -0.04 0.61 -6.45
N PHE A 76 0.16 -0.43 -5.64
CA PHE A 76 0.81 -1.67 -6.05
C PHE A 76 -0.25 -2.66 -6.51
N VAL A 77 -0.02 -3.29 -7.64
CA VAL A 77 -0.82 -4.42 -8.15
C VAL A 77 0.10 -5.61 -8.26
N THR A 78 -0.10 -6.61 -7.42
CA THR A 78 0.71 -7.82 -7.43
C THR A 78 0.38 -8.72 -8.62
N LYS A 79 1.24 -9.69 -8.92
CA LYS A 79 0.97 -10.69 -9.97
C LYS A 79 -0.28 -11.53 -9.71
N SER A 80 -0.70 -11.68 -8.44
CA SER A 80 -1.95 -12.34 -8.06
C SER A 80 -3.19 -11.47 -8.26
N GLY A 81 -3.02 -10.17 -8.56
CA GLY A 81 -4.10 -9.21 -8.72
C GLY A 81 -4.52 -8.52 -7.41
N ASP A 82 -3.85 -8.81 -6.29
CA ASP A 82 -4.07 -8.09 -5.05
C ASP A 82 -3.55 -6.66 -5.14
N VAL A 83 -4.26 -5.72 -4.52
CA VAL A 83 -3.91 -4.29 -4.57
C VAL A 83 -3.53 -3.80 -3.18
N LEU A 84 -2.35 -3.18 -3.05
CA LEU A 84 -1.92 -2.44 -1.87
C LEU A 84 -1.90 -0.94 -2.19
N ARG A 85 -2.43 -0.11 -1.29
CA ARG A 85 -2.44 1.35 -1.40
C ARG A 85 -1.64 1.96 -0.27
N ALA A 86 -0.79 2.93 -0.60
CA ALA A 86 -0.03 3.69 0.39
C ALA A 86 -0.02 5.17 0.03
N GLU A 87 0.02 6.03 1.06
CA GLU A 87 0.23 7.47 0.91
C GLU A 87 1.68 7.79 1.25
N GLY A 88 2.37 8.46 0.31
CA GLY A 88 3.79 8.76 0.40
C GLY A 88 4.11 10.22 0.73
N ARG A 89 5.27 10.40 1.37
CA ARG A 89 5.92 11.70 1.61
C ARG A 89 7.32 11.68 1.00
N PRO A 90 7.44 11.91 -0.32
CA PRO A 90 8.73 11.92 -0.99
C PRO A 90 9.57 13.15 -0.62
N THR A 91 10.85 12.91 -0.37
CA THR A 91 11.89 13.92 -0.21
C THR A 91 13.01 13.68 -1.23
N ARG A 92 13.71 14.74 -1.66
CA ARG A 92 14.77 14.65 -2.65
C ARG A 92 15.93 15.56 -2.30
N THR A 93 17.14 15.04 -2.39
CA THR A 93 18.38 15.79 -2.20
C THR A 93 19.18 15.72 -3.50
N PRO A 94 19.57 16.87 -4.10
CA PRO A 94 20.42 16.87 -5.29
C PRO A 94 21.74 16.16 -5.06
N VAL A 95 22.20 15.38 -6.05
CA VAL A 95 23.53 14.79 -6.03
C VAL A 95 24.55 15.85 -6.44
N PRO A 96 25.55 16.18 -5.61
CA PRO A 96 26.54 17.19 -5.94
C PRO A 96 27.32 16.87 -7.22
N GLY A 97 27.35 17.82 -8.17
CA GLY A 97 28.06 17.64 -9.45
C GLY A 97 27.30 16.88 -10.53
N GLU A 98 26.09 16.40 -10.23
CA GLU A 98 25.26 15.56 -11.15
C GLU A 98 23.93 16.27 -11.43
N PRO A 99 23.86 17.19 -12.41
CA PRO A 99 22.62 17.93 -12.71
C PRO A 99 21.47 16.98 -13.11
N GLY A 100 20.35 17.08 -12.41
CA GLY A 100 19.16 16.26 -12.65
C GLY A 100 19.12 14.92 -11.90
N GLU A 101 20.16 14.61 -11.13
CA GLU A 101 20.24 13.44 -10.28
C GLU A 101 19.87 13.81 -8.83
N PHE A 102 19.06 12.95 -8.19
CA PHE A 102 18.61 13.17 -6.82
C PHE A 102 18.66 11.86 -6.03
N ILE A 103 19.18 11.92 -4.82
CA ILE A 103 18.89 10.90 -3.81
C ILE A 103 17.45 11.13 -3.37
N ALA A 104 16.62 10.12 -3.48
CA ALA A 104 15.21 10.19 -3.15
C ALA A 104 14.88 9.22 -2.02
N HIS A 105 14.08 9.70 -1.06
CA HIS A 105 13.55 8.93 0.04
C HIS A 105 12.04 9.17 0.12
N VAL A 106 11.26 8.11 0.37
CA VAL A 106 9.81 8.19 0.50
C VAL A 106 9.37 7.40 1.72
N ASP A 107 8.77 8.10 2.70
CA ASP A 107 8.01 7.46 3.77
C ASP A 107 6.58 7.19 3.28
N LEU A 108 6.09 5.97 3.51
CA LEU A 108 4.75 5.54 3.08
C LEU A 108 3.95 4.99 4.26
N ASP A 109 2.72 5.48 4.37
CA ASP A 109 1.70 4.91 5.24
C ASP A 109 0.77 4.03 4.40
N VAL A 110 0.66 2.75 4.75
CA VAL A 110 -0.27 1.82 4.11
C VAL A 110 -1.70 2.17 4.54
N VAL A 111 -2.56 2.42 3.56
CA VAL A 111 -3.94 2.89 3.80
C VAL A 111 -5.00 1.88 3.35
N GLY A 112 -4.62 0.65 3.06
CA GLY A 112 -5.52 -0.43 2.68
C GLY A 112 -5.22 -1.02 1.32
N GLY A 113 -6.24 -1.66 0.73
CA GLY A 113 -6.12 -2.31 -0.57
C GLY A 113 -7.30 -3.22 -0.88
N SER A 114 -7.07 -4.22 -1.71
CA SER A 114 -8.03 -5.29 -1.99
C SER A 114 -7.34 -6.65 -2.07
N GLY A 115 -8.13 -7.73 -2.10
CA GLY A 115 -7.60 -9.09 -2.02
C GLY A 115 -6.96 -9.33 -0.66
N LYS A 116 -5.74 -9.87 -0.62
CA LYS A 116 -5.04 -10.11 0.65
C LYS A 116 -4.72 -8.83 1.43
N TYR A 117 -4.75 -7.66 0.78
CA TYR A 117 -4.48 -6.37 1.40
C TYR A 117 -5.75 -5.58 1.78
N GLU A 118 -6.92 -6.20 1.72
CA GLU A 118 -8.15 -5.58 2.23
C GLU A 118 -8.01 -5.31 3.74
N GLY A 119 -8.24 -4.04 4.14
CA GLY A 119 -8.04 -3.60 5.52
C GLY A 119 -6.58 -3.56 5.99
N ALA A 120 -5.60 -3.63 5.06
CA ALA A 120 -4.19 -3.56 5.40
C ALA A 120 -3.79 -2.19 5.93
N TYR A 121 -2.79 -2.18 6.82
CA TYR A 121 -2.15 -1.00 7.39
C TYR A 121 -0.67 -1.28 7.64
N GLY A 122 0.10 -0.26 7.97
CA GLY A 122 1.52 -0.39 8.25
C GLY A 122 2.35 0.72 7.64
N THR A 123 3.66 0.53 7.55
CA THR A 123 4.57 1.51 6.99
C THR A 123 5.58 0.87 6.06
N MET A 124 6.00 1.61 5.06
CA MET A 124 7.07 1.24 4.14
C MET A 124 7.98 2.46 3.91
N GLU A 125 9.18 2.23 3.46
CA GLU A 125 10.08 3.27 3.00
C GLU A 125 10.72 2.87 1.68
N PHE A 126 11.01 3.85 0.84
CA PHE A 126 11.77 3.70 -0.41
C PHE A 126 13.02 4.55 -0.32
N ASP A 127 14.16 3.98 -0.69
CA ASP A 127 15.44 4.64 -0.81
C ASP A 127 15.99 4.39 -2.21
N GLY A 128 16.41 5.45 -2.91
CA GLY A 128 16.93 5.28 -4.25
C GLY A 128 17.38 6.54 -4.96
N LEU A 129 17.46 6.46 -6.27
CA LEU A 129 17.87 7.54 -7.16
C LEU A 129 16.73 7.94 -8.09
N SER A 130 16.64 9.24 -8.37
CA SER A 130 15.71 9.80 -9.34
C SER A 130 16.49 10.57 -10.41
N HIS A 131 16.32 10.14 -11.66
CA HIS A 131 17.05 10.63 -12.84
C HIS A 131 16.15 11.57 -13.66
N ASN A 132 16.02 12.81 -13.20
CA ASN A 132 15.12 13.80 -13.82
C ASN A 132 15.66 14.32 -15.18
N ALA A 133 16.96 14.18 -15.44
CA ALA A 133 17.57 14.51 -16.73
C ALA A 133 17.38 13.40 -17.78
N ALA A 134 17.00 12.20 -17.39
CA ALA A 134 16.71 11.11 -18.33
C ALA A 134 15.45 11.41 -19.17
N VAL A 135 15.37 10.81 -20.35
CA VAL A 135 14.23 10.98 -21.26
C VAL A 135 13.67 9.59 -21.61
N PRO A 136 12.51 9.23 -21.06
CA PRO A 136 11.73 9.92 -20.01
C PRO A 136 12.42 9.90 -18.64
N PRO A 137 12.08 10.84 -17.74
CA PRO A 137 12.55 10.79 -16.35
C PRO A 137 12.17 9.47 -15.67
N ASN A 138 13.11 8.90 -14.92
CA ASN A 138 12.90 7.62 -14.25
C ASN A 138 13.49 7.62 -12.83
N SER A 139 13.17 6.59 -12.07
CA SER A 139 13.69 6.40 -10.71
C SER A 139 13.87 4.92 -10.41
N GLU A 140 14.84 4.61 -9.56
CA GLU A 140 15.10 3.26 -9.06
C GLU A 140 15.16 3.30 -7.53
N PHE A 141 14.39 2.41 -6.90
CA PHE A 141 14.27 2.34 -5.45
C PHE A 141 14.47 0.91 -4.95
N ILE A 142 14.98 0.82 -3.74
CA ILE A 142 14.80 -0.35 -2.86
C ILE A 142 13.69 0.00 -1.89
N TYR A 143 12.75 -0.91 -1.67
CA TYR A 143 11.70 -0.75 -0.68
C TYR A 143 11.80 -1.79 0.43
N LYS A 144 11.38 -1.38 1.62
CA LYS A 144 11.20 -2.26 2.77
C LYS A 144 10.11 -1.71 3.68
N GLY A 145 9.54 -2.57 4.53
CA GLY A 145 8.53 -2.15 5.48
C GLY A 145 7.76 -3.31 6.09
N THR A 146 6.71 -2.97 6.83
CA THR A 146 5.82 -3.94 7.45
C THR A 146 4.38 -3.63 7.05
N VAL A 147 3.70 -4.64 6.50
CA VAL A 147 2.29 -4.57 6.13
C VAL A 147 1.53 -5.56 6.99
N CYS A 148 0.51 -5.08 7.70
CA CYS A 148 -0.35 -5.86 8.59
C CYS A 148 -1.78 -5.86 8.05
N GLY A 149 -2.56 -6.90 8.38
CA GLY A 149 -3.98 -6.94 8.01
C GLY A 149 -4.61 -8.30 8.30
N PRO A 150 -5.95 -8.36 8.24
CA PRO A 150 -6.67 -9.59 8.58
C PRO A 150 -6.41 -10.76 7.60
N ASN A 151 -6.01 -10.43 6.37
CA ASN A 151 -5.75 -11.40 5.29
C ASN A 151 -4.28 -11.41 4.86
N VAL A 152 -3.44 -10.58 5.51
CA VAL A 152 -1.99 -10.57 5.25
C VAL A 152 -1.40 -11.78 5.94
N THR A 153 -1.09 -12.81 5.17
CA THR A 153 -0.35 -13.97 5.69
C THR A 153 1.13 -13.73 5.51
N GLY A 154 1.90 -13.80 6.58
CA GLY A 154 3.33 -13.95 6.45
C GLY A 154 3.60 -15.26 5.73
N ASP A 155 4.20 -15.20 4.53
CA ASP A 155 4.69 -16.41 3.89
C ASP A 155 5.72 -17.00 4.84
N GLY A 156 5.28 -18.04 5.58
CA GLY A 156 6.16 -18.76 6.48
C GLY A 156 7.26 -19.42 5.65
N ASN A 157 8.43 -18.83 5.72
CA ASN A 157 9.69 -19.44 5.33
C ASN A 157 10.58 -19.49 6.54
#